data_ebf5d30369ec7f430ad413d799bc0575
#
_entry.id   ebf5d30369ec7f430ad413d799bc0575
#
_cell.length_a   1.000
_cell.length_b   1.000
_cell.length_c   1.000
_cell.angle_alpha   90.00
_cell.angle_beta   90.00
_cell.angle_gamma   90.00
#
_symmetry.space_group_name_H-M   'P 1'
#
loop_
_entity.id
_entity.type
_entity.pdbx_description
1 polymer ?
#
loop_
_entity_poly.entity_id
_entity_poly.type
_entity_poly.pdbx_seq_one_letter_code
_entity_poly.pdbx_strand_id
1 'polypeptide(L)'
;PSQPLQAWELARADGVQTGMTQAQVETITGPLTENQYGVLVDDQNISYRFWDRSGGEPKLMEMTWSGKVINDELVYTTAQDAPAFRGICLGDPIGDVLAKLPCTDRELRYQQTQYVYGQAGDADYAVLHLIGDSYYSLSFGIAGQWRASVDFSRVQQRVFHIVIYAETYWQEAEQA
;
A
#
# COMPACT_ATOMS: atom_id res chain seq x y z
N PRO A 1 10.54 6.56 15.34
CA PRO A 1 10.18 7.17 14.08
C PRO A 1 9.21 8.27 14.36
N SER A 2 9.62 9.45 14.16
CA SER A 2 8.88 10.64 14.57
C SER A 2 8.42 11.47 13.37
N GLN A 3 8.52 10.93 12.16
CA GLN A 3 8.23 11.67 10.94
C GLN A 3 7.11 11.04 10.10
N PRO A 4 6.28 11.87 9.44
CA PRO A 4 5.36 11.41 8.41
C PRO A 4 6.06 10.61 7.32
N LEU A 5 5.30 9.71 6.67
CA LEU A 5 5.78 8.93 5.54
C LEU A 5 6.23 9.86 4.39
N GLN A 6 7.40 9.61 3.85
CA GLN A 6 7.99 10.38 2.77
C GLN A 6 7.86 9.64 1.43
N ALA A 7 7.79 10.39 0.33
CA ALA A 7 7.66 9.81 -1.01
C ALA A 7 8.78 8.81 -1.36
N TRP A 8 10.03 9.09 -0.96
CA TRP A 8 11.16 8.21 -1.23
C TRP A 8 11.09 6.87 -0.49
N GLU A 9 10.28 6.78 0.58
CA GLU A 9 10.07 5.54 1.32
C GLU A 9 9.11 4.58 0.58
N LEU A 10 8.35 5.06 -0.40
CA LEU A 10 7.38 4.28 -1.16
C LEU A 10 8.07 3.45 -2.25
N ALA A 11 8.88 2.52 -1.81
CA ALA A 11 9.67 1.62 -2.64
C ALA A 11 9.80 0.27 -1.95
N ARG A 12 10.13 -0.77 -2.71
CA ARG A 12 10.64 -2.01 -2.13
C ARG A 12 12.02 -1.74 -1.52
N ALA A 13 12.42 -2.59 -0.56
CA ALA A 13 13.74 -2.49 0.07
C ALA A 13 14.90 -2.54 -0.94
N ASP A 14 14.71 -3.22 -2.07
CA ASP A 14 15.67 -3.34 -3.16
C ASP A 14 15.61 -2.19 -4.18
N GLY A 15 14.76 -1.19 -3.97
CA GLY A 15 14.72 0.03 -4.77
C GLY A 15 13.65 0.08 -5.87
N VAL A 16 12.81 -0.93 -6.00
CA VAL A 16 11.67 -0.87 -6.96
C VAL A 16 10.68 0.19 -6.50
N GLN A 17 10.37 1.14 -7.39
CA GLN A 17 9.44 2.25 -7.11
C GLN A 17 8.58 2.58 -8.32
N THR A 18 7.47 3.26 -8.08
CA THR A 18 6.60 3.75 -9.15
C THR A 18 7.37 4.68 -10.10
N GLY A 19 6.97 4.70 -11.37
CA GLY A 19 7.65 5.45 -12.42
C GLY A 19 8.71 4.67 -13.19
N MET A 20 9.13 3.49 -12.69
CA MET A 20 10.05 2.61 -13.41
C MET A 20 9.34 1.92 -14.58
N THR A 21 10.08 1.66 -15.65
CA THR A 21 9.62 0.78 -16.74
C THR A 21 9.63 -0.67 -16.29
N GLN A 22 8.92 -1.53 -16.99
CA GLN A 22 8.94 -2.97 -16.69
C GLN A 22 10.37 -3.53 -16.78
N ALA A 23 11.14 -3.13 -17.78
CA ALA A 23 12.53 -3.57 -17.92
C ALA A 23 13.40 -3.16 -16.72
N GLN A 24 13.22 -1.95 -16.20
CA GLN A 24 13.93 -1.48 -15.01
C GLN A 24 13.53 -2.27 -13.77
N VAL A 25 12.23 -2.56 -13.59
CA VAL A 25 11.75 -3.39 -12.48
C VAL A 25 12.34 -4.79 -12.60
N GLU A 26 12.29 -5.42 -13.76
CA GLU A 26 12.80 -6.78 -13.97
C GLU A 26 14.32 -6.91 -13.81
N THR A 27 15.06 -5.82 -13.99
CA THR A 27 16.48 -5.78 -13.66
C THR A 27 16.73 -6.04 -12.17
N ILE A 28 15.80 -5.64 -11.32
CA ILE A 28 15.88 -5.78 -9.86
C ILE A 28 15.20 -7.07 -9.38
N THR A 29 13.98 -7.33 -9.85
CA THR A 29 13.15 -8.47 -9.39
C THR A 29 13.43 -9.77 -10.09
N GLY A 30 14.07 -9.75 -11.25
CA GLY A 30 14.01 -10.84 -12.22
C GLY A 30 12.71 -10.77 -13.06
N PRO A 31 12.52 -11.71 -13.99
CA PRO A 31 11.37 -11.71 -14.87
C PRO A 31 10.04 -11.75 -14.10
N LEU A 32 9.12 -10.84 -14.46
CA LEU A 32 7.75 -10.89 -13.96
C LEU A 32 6.94 -11.88 -14.80
N THR A 33 5.99 -12.56 -14.18
CA THR A 33 5.10 -13.53 -14.83
C THR A 33 3.65 -13.13 -14.63
N GLU A 34 2.80 -13.42 -15.61
CA GLU A 34 1.36 -13.22 -15.45
C GLU A 34 0.74 -14.33 -14.61
N ASN A 35 -0.09 -13.95 -13.65
CA ASN A 35 -0.91 -14.90 -12.90
C ASN A 35 -2.19 -15.25 -13.68
N GLN A 36 -3.05 -16.09 -13.09
CA GLN A 36 -4.31 -16.51 -13.72
C GLN A 36 -5.29 -15.36 -14.04
N TYR A 37 -5.08 -14.16 -13.46
CA TYR A 37 -5.89 -12.97 -13.69
C TYR A 37 -5.24 -11.97 -14.66
N GLY A 38 -4.12 -12.33 -15.27
CA GLY A 38 -3.39 -11.47 -16.20
C GLY A 38 -2.59 -10.36 -15.52
N VAL A 39 -2.32 -10.48 -14.22
CA VAL A 39 -1.55 -9.50 -13.46
C VAL A 39 -0.11 -9.97 -13.34
N LEU A 40 0.84 -9.06 -13.57
CA LEU A 40 2.28 -9.33 -13.43
C LEU A 40 2.66 -9.45 -11.96
N VAL A 41 3.38 -10.50 -11.63
CA VAL A 41 3.86 -10.79 -10.27
C VAL A 41 5.33 -11.20 -10.28
N ASP A 42 6.01 -10.96 -9.15
CA ASP A 42 7.37 -11.46 -8.90
C ASP A 42 7.34 -12.82 -8.18
N ASP A 43 8.49 -13.31 -7.76
CA ASP A 43 8.64 -14.59 -7.07
C ASP A 43 8.06 -14.62 -5.65
N GLN A 44 7.82 -13.45 -5.05
CA GLN A 44 7.13 -13.30 -3.76
C GLN A 44 5.63 -13.05 -3.92
N ASN A 45 5.16 -13.04 -5.16
CA ASN A 45 3.78 -12.78 -5.53
C ASN A 45 3.31 -11.35 -5.16
N ILE A 46 4.22 -10.40 -5.14
CA ILE A 46 3.89 -8.97 -5.18
C ILE A 46 3.44 -8.66 -6.60
N SER A 47 2.35 -7.93 -6.76
CA SER A 47 1.81 -7.59 -8.09
C SER A 47 2.22 -6.18 -8.53
N TYR A 48 2.36 -6.04 -9.84
CA TYR A 48 2.83 -4.81 -10.49
C TYR A 48 1.91 -4.46 -11.63
N ARG A 49 1.46 -3.19 -11.69
CA ARG A 49 0.67 -2.67 -12.81
C ARG A 49 1.42 -1.56 -13.50
N PHE A 50 1.63 -1.75 -14.81
CA PHE A 50 2.29 -0.78 -15.68
C PHE A 50 1.25 -0.15 -16.60
N TRP A 51 1.32 1.15 -16.74
CA TRP A 51 0.38 1.88 -17.57
C TRP A 51 0.97 3.21 -18.04
N ASP A 52 0.55 3.66 -19.23
CA ASP A 52 0.79 4.99 -19.73
C ASP A 52 -0.42 5.43 -20.57
N ARG A 53 -1.14 6.43 -20.08
CA ARG A 53 -2.31 6.97 -20.74
C ARG A 53 -1.97 7.70 -22.05
N SER A 54 -0.78 8.27 -22.16
CA SER A 54 -0.33 9.01 -23.35
C SER A 54 0.04 8.10 -24.52
N GLY A 55 0.06 6.78 -24.31
CA GLY A 55 0.50 5.79 -25.30
C GLY A 55 2.01 5.69 -25.44
N GLY A 56 2.77 6.27 -24.50
CA GLY A 56 4.22 6.09 -24.38
C GLY A 56 4.60 4.76 -23.77
N GLU A 57 5.85 4.65 -23.29
CA GLU A 57 6.30 3.45 -22.59
C GLU A 57 5.62 3.32 -21.23
N PRO A 58 4.92 2.20 -20.96
CA PRO A 58 4.26 2.00 -19.68
C PRO A 58 5.23 2.07 -18.49
N LYS A 59 4.79 2.75 -17.44
CA LYS A 59 5.53 2.92 -16.17
C LYS A 59 4.79 2.20 -15.05
N LEU A 60 5.54 1.79 -14.04
CA LEU A 60 4.96 1.22 -12.83
C LEU A 60 4.08 2.25 -12.12
N MET A 61 2.79 1.96 -12.04
CA MET A 61 1.78 2.83 -11.43
C MET A 61 1.27 2.32 -10.10
N GLU A 62 1.35 1.00 -9.87
CA GLU A 62 0.82 0.37 -8.66
C GLU A 62 1.64 -0.87 -8.31
N MET A 63 1.97 -0.99 -7.01
CA MET A 63 2.51 -2.21 -6.41
C MET A 63 1.56 -2.68 -5.31
N THR A 64 1.28 -3.98 -5.26
CA THR A 64 0.32 -4.53 -4.30
C THR A 64 0.87 -5.79 -3.63
N TRP A 65 0.78 -5.80 -2.30
CA TRP A 65 0.94 -6.96 -1.43
C TRP A 65 -0.45 -7.46 -1.07
N SER A 66 -0.79 -8.66 -1.46
CA SER A 66 -2.17 -9.13 -1.43
C SER A 66 -2.41 -10.23 -0.41
N GLY A 67 -3.49 -10.09 0.31
CA GLY A 67 -4.14 -11.10 1.09
C GLY A 67 -5.64 -10.85 1.04
N LYS A 68 -6.41 -11.73 1.64
CA LYS A 68 -7.86 -11.60 1.74
C LYS A 68 -8.36 -12.19 3.05
N VAL A 69 -9.55 -11.79 3.43
CA VAL A 69 -10.25 -12.35 4.59
C VAL A 69 -11.34 -13.28 4.08
N ILE A 70 -11.28 -14.55 4.49
CA ILE A 70 -12.29 -15.57 4.17
C ILE A 70 -12.78 -16.17 5.48
N ASN A 71 -14.06 -16.01 5.79
CA ASN A 71 -14.67 -16.50 7.05
C ASN A 71 -13.89 -16.04 8.29
N ASP A 72 -13.55 -14.75 8.34
CA ASP A 72 -12.75 -14.10 9.39
C ASP A 72 -11.30 -14.62 9.52
N GLU A 73 -10.85 -15.46 8.61
CA GLU A 73 -9.46 -15.92 8.55
C GLU A 73 -8.68 -15.17 7.47
N LEU A 74 -7.40 -14.87 7.77
CA LEU A 74 -6.49 -14.23 6.83
C LEU A 74 -5.83 -15.27 5.94
N VAL A 75 -5.92 -15.04 4.63
CA VAL A 75 -5.25 -15.85 3.60
C VAL A 75 -4.32 -14.95 2.81
N TYR A 76 -3.02 -15.24 2.85
CA TYR A 76 -1.99 -14.43 2.21
C TYR A 76 -1.63 -15.01 0.84
N THR A 77 -1.72 -14.16 -0.19
CA THR A 77 -1.28 -14.49 -1.55
C THR A 77 0.17 -14.08 -1.75
N THR A 78 0.53 -12.86 -1.32
CA THR A 78 1.92 -12.41 -1.29
C THR A 78 2.63 -13.02 -0.07
N ALA A 79 3.92 -13.32 -0.21
CA ALA A 79 4.75 -13.83 0.88
C ALA A 79 4.73 -12.89 2.09
N GLN A 80 4.54 -13.44 3.29
CA GLN A 80 4.45 -12.66 4.52
C GLN A 80 5.80 -12.04 4.95
N ASP A 81 6.91 -12.58 4.47
CA ASP A 81 8.27 -12.06 4.72
C ASP A 81 8.73 -11.04 3.67
N ALA A 82 7.84 -10.61 2.78
CA ALA A 82 8.12 -9.58 1.79
C ALA A 82 7.72 -8.20 2.35
N PRO A 83 8.66 -7.38 2.84
CA PRO A 83 8.31 -6.10 3.43
C PRO A 83 7.95 -5.04 2.39
N ALA A 84 6.97 -4.22 2.73
CA ALA A 84 6.67 -2.97 2.07
C ALA A 84 7.43 -1.82 2.77
N PHE A 85 6.99 -0.59 2.58
CA PHE A 85 7.61 0.57 3.23
C PHE A 85 7.64 0.42 4.76
N ARG A 86 8.70 0.95 5.38
CA ARG A 86 8.96 0.86 6.84
C ARG A 86 8.98 -0.56 7.39
N GLY A 87 9.24 -1.55 6.56
CA GLY A 87 9.28 -2.94 6.97
C GLY A 87 7.92 -3.53 7.34
N ILE A 88 6.81 -2.92 6.90
CA ILE A 88 5.46 -3.44 7.13
C ILE A 88 5.26 -4.69 6.26
N CYS A 89 4.81 -5.77 6.88
CA CYS A 89 4.52 -7.04 6.20
C CYS A 89 3.05 -7.43 6.39
N LEU A 90 2.57 -8.27 5.49
CA LEU A 90 1.28 -8.93 5.68
C LEU A 90 1.30 -9.73 7.00
N GLY A 91 0.24 -9.63 7.77
CA GLY A 91 0.11 -10.29 9.07
C GLY A 91 0.57 -9.44 10.25
N ASP A 92 1.20 -8.29 10.04
CA ASP A 92 1.61 -7.41 11.13
C ASP A 92 0.39 -6.89 11.90
N PRO A 93 0.43 -6.90 13.24
CA PRO A 93 -0.63 -6.30 14.04
C PRO A 93 -0.72 -4.79 13.82
N ILE A 94 -1.93 -4.24 13.89
CA ILE A 94 -2.16 -2.79 13.72
C ILE A 94 -1.32 -1.95 14.68
N GLY A 95 -1.16 -2.38 15.93
CA GLY A 95 -0.33 -1.68 16.91
C GLY A 95 1.13 -1.56 16.48
N ASP A 96 1.68 -2.59 15.84
CA ASP A 96 3.06 -2.57 15.33
C ASP A 96 3.22 -1.60 14.16
N VAL A 97 2.21 -1.53 13.29
CA VAL A 97 2.20 -0.57 12.18
C VAL A 97 2.11 0.87 12.70
N LEU A 98 1.19 1.14 13.63
CA LEU A 98 1.05 2.47 14.23
C LEU A 98 2.32 2.89 15.00
N ALA A 99 3.05 1.94 15.57
CA ALA A 99 4.32 2.22 16.25
C ALA A 99 5.42 2.72 15.32
N LYS A 100 5.28 2.51 14.01
CA LYS A 100 6.22 2.98 12.97
C LYS A 100 5.92 4.39 12.47
N LEU A 101 4.86 5.00 12.98
CA LEU A 101 4.35 6.31 12.55
C LEU A 101 4.41 7.31 13.71
N PRO A 102 4.40 8.63 13.44
CA PRO A 102 4.34 9.66 14.49
C PRO A 102 2.92 9.72 15.10
N CYS A 103 2.50 8.62 15.71
CA CYS A 103 1.19 8.45 16.31
C CYS A 103 1.34 8.42 17.83
N THR A 104 0.70 9.36 18.52
CA THR A 104 0.69 9.43 19.99
C THR A 104 -0.45 8.63 20.59
N ASP A 105 -1.55 8.51 19.89
CA ASP A 105 -2.72 7.74 20.30
C ASP A 105 -2.85 6.51 19.40
N ARG A 106 -2.53 5.36 19.97
CA ARG A 106 -2.55 4.06 19.26
C ARG A 106 -3.81 3.24 19.53
N GLU A 107 -4.76 3.79 20.27
CA GLU A 107 -6.02 3.13 20.51
C GLU A 107 -6.96 3.29 19.33
N LEU A 108 -7.50 2.18 18.86
CA LEU A 108 -8.58 2.20 17.88
C LEU A 108 -9.86 2.67 18.56
N ARG A 109 -10.30 3.83 18.16
CA ARG A 109 -11.58 4.37 18.58
C ARG A 109 -12.61 3.97 17.55
N TYR A 110 -13.26 2.96 17.52
CA TYR A 110 -14.31 2.50 16.61
C TYR A 110 -15.11 3.64 15.93
N GLN A 111 -14.42 4.67 15.46
CA GLN A 111 -14.94 5.81 14.72
C GLN A 111 -14.74 5.56 13.23
N GLN A 112 -15.58 6.17 12.40
CA GLN A 112 -15.44 6.03 10.95
C GLN A 112 -14.13 6.60 10.41
N THR A 113 -13.57 7.61 11.08
CA THR A 113 -12.33 8.28 10.64
C THR A 113 -11.51 8.67 11.85
N GLN A 114 -10.24 8.30 11.84
CA GLN A 114 -9.28 8.66 12.87
C GLN A 114 -7.94 9.03 12.23
N TYR A 115 -7.49 10.28 12.42
CA TYR A 115 -6.17 10.70 11.96
C TYR A 115 -5.08 10.15 12.86
N VAL A 116 -4.12 9.45 12.27
CA VAL A 116 -2.92 8.94 12.95
C VAL A 116 -1.90 10.06 13.07
N TYR A 117 -1.71 10.82 12.00
CA TYR A 117 -1.01 12.10 11.99
C TYR A 117 -1.58 13.02 10.91
N GLY A 118 -1.34 14.31 11.05
CA GLY A 118 -1.98 15.31 10.20
C GLY A 118 -3.47 15.45 10.53
N GLN A 119 -4.16 16.19 9.70
CA GLN A 119 -5.60 16.44 9.80
C GLN A 119 -6.20 16.71 8.41
N ALA A 120 -7.52 16.83 8.34
CA ALA A 120 -8.22 17.12 7.09
C ALA A 120 -7.67 18.40 6.43
N GLY A 121 -7.32 18.31 5.16
CA GLY A 121 -6.75 19.41 4.37
C GLY A 121 -5.24 19.52 4.41
N ASP A 122 -4.56 18.77 5.28
CA ASP A 122 -3.08 18.73 5.27
C ASP A 122 -2.54 18.00 4.03
N ALA A 123 -1.38 18.44 3.56
CA ALA A 123 -0.69 17.79 2.45
C ALA A 123 -0.16 16.41 2.83
N ASP A 124 0.35 16.27 4.06
CA ASP A 124 0.89 15.01 4.59
C ASP A 124 -0.01 14.54 5.73
N TYR A 125 -0.57 13.35 5.58
CA TYR A 125 -1.47 12.76 6.58
C TYR A 125 -1.45 11.24 6.53
N ALA A 126 -1.88 10.65 7.63
CA ALA A 126 -2.32 9.25 7.66
C ALA A 126 -3.66 9.18 8.38
N VAL A 127 -4.63 8.57 7.75
CA VAL A 127 -5.99 8.48 8.27
C VAL A 127 -6.49 7.05 8.25
N LEU A 128 -7.02 6.62 9.38
CA LEU A 128 -7.61 5.29 9.55
C LEU A 128 -9.12 5.38 9.37
N HIS A 129 -9.66 4.59 8.45
CA HIS A 129 -11.09 4.48 8.19
C HIS A 129 -11.57 3.07 8.49
N LEU A 130 -12.75 2.97 9.06
CA LEU A 130 -13.52 1.72 9.05
C LEU A 130 -14.34 1.68 7.75
N ILE A 131 -14.07 0.72 6.89
CA ILE A 131 -14.76 0.55 5.60
C ILE A 131 -15.96 -0.39 5.81
N GLY A 132 -17.13 0.20 5.90
CA GLY A 132 -18.34 -0.54 6.26
C GLY A 132 -18.13 -1.30 7.57
N ASP A 133 -18.55 -2.57 7.61
CA ASP A 133 -18.26 -3.48 8.72
C ASP A 133 -17.18 -4.50 8.37
N SER A 134 -16.36 -4.22 7.34
CA SER A 134 -15.50 -5.23 6.73
C SER A 134 -14.05 -5.16 7.17
N TYR A 135 -13.43 -4.00 7.11
CA TYR A 135 -11.99 -3.85 7.40
C TYR A 135 -11.63 -2.40 7.73
N TYR A 136 -10.44 -2.20 8.30
CA TYR A 136 -9.84 -0.88 8.49
C TYR A 136 -8.87 -0.59 7.35
N SER A 137 -8.91 0.62 6.82
CA SER A 137 -7.93 1.09 5.83
C SER A 137 -7.17 2.29 6.37
N LEU A 138 -5.85 2.18 6.42
CA LEU A 138 -4.95 3.27 6.77
C LEU A 138 -4.42 3.88 5.48
N SER A 139 -4.89 5.08 5.15
CA SER A 139 -4.53 5.80 3.93
C SER A 139 -3.49 6.87 4.21
N PHE A 140 -2.50 6.97 3.33
CA PHE A 140 -1.39 7.92 3.44
C PHE A 140 -1.45 8.95 2.33
N GLY A 141 -1.51 10.23 2.73
CA GLY A 141 -1.34 11.36 1.83
C GLY A 141 0.09 11.90 1.89
N ILE A 142 0.64 12.24 0.75
CA ILE A 142 1.94 12.88 0.60
C ILE A 142 1.82 13.98 -0.44
N ALA A 143 2.23 15.19 -0.09
CA ALA A 143 2.15 16.36 -0.97
C ALA A 143 0.73 16.60 -1.54
N GLY A 144 -0.28 16.35 -0.74
CA GLY A 144 -1.69 16.57 -1.09
C GLY A 144 -2.32 15.44 -1.92
N GLN A 145 -1.62 14.34 -2.11
CA GLN A 145 -2.11 13.21 -2.92
C GLN A 145 -2.08 11.91 -2.13
N TRP A 146 -3.10 11.07 -2.32
CA TRP A 146 -3.11 9.74 -1.75
C TRP A 146 -2.11 8.83 -2.48
N ARG A 147 -1.18 8.26 -1.74
CA ARG A 147 -0.04 7.53 -2.31
C ARG A 147 0.07 6.08 -1.88
N ALA A 148 -0.50 5.73 -0.74
CA ALA A 148 -0.41 4.37 -0.22
C ALA A 148 -1.56 4.06 0.72
N SER A 149 -1.86 2.78 0.89
CA SER A 149 -2.75 2.31 1.95
C SER A 149 -2.29 0.98 2.54
N VAL A 150 -2.66 0.76 3.79
CA VAL A 150 -2.47 -0.50 4.52
C VAL A 150 -3.82 -0.89 5.09
N ASP A 151 -4.32 -2.06 4.71
CA ASP A 151 -5.61 -2.54 5.14
C ASP A 151 -5.47 -3.64 6.19
N PHE A 152 -6.30 -3.57 7.23
CA PHE A 152 -6.31 -4.47 8.37
C PHE A 152 -7.63 -5.20 8.47
N SER A 153 -7.60 -6.50 8.71
CA SER A 153 -8.81 -7.25 9.02
C SER A 153 -9.49 -6.69 10.27
N ARG A 154 -10.81 -6.68 10.27
CA ARG A 154 -11.57 -6.14 11.40
C ARG A 154 -11.42 -6.98 12.66
N VAL A 155 -11.45 -8.30 12.52
CA VAL A 155 -11.45 -9.23 13.65
C VAL A 155 -10.05 -9.38 14.23
N GLN A 156 -9.06 -9.74 13.41
CA GLN A 156 -7.70 -9.95 13.88
C GLN A 156 -6.89 -8.66 14.01
N GLN A 157 -7.31 -7.60 13.33
CA GLN A 157 -6.60 -6.31 13.27
C GLN A 157 -5.15 -6.48 12.80
N ARG A 158 -4.98 -7.30 11.75
CA ARG A 158 -3.69 -7.59 11.10
C ARG A 158 -3.72 -7.17 9.64
N VAL A 159 -2.57 -6.77 9.14
CA VAL A 159 -2.41 -6.36 7.74
C VAL A 159 -2.74 -7.52 6.80
N PHE A 160 -3.62 -7.28 5.82
CA PHE A 160 -3.93 -8.24 4.76
C PHE A 160 -3.76 -7.68 3.34
N HIS A 161 -3.55 -6.38 3.20
CA HIS A 161 -3.40 -5.74 1.90
C HIS A 161 -2.60 -4.46 2.03
N ILE A 162 -1.61 -4.27 1.17
CA ILE A 162 -0.80 -3.05 1.10
C ILE A 162 -0.74 -2.64 -0.35
N VAL A 163 -0.92 -1.36 -0.63
CA VAL A 163 -0.80 -0.82 -1.98
C VAL A 163 -0.04 0.49 -1.99
N ILE A 164 0.81 0.66 -3.01
CA ILE A 164 1.52 1.90 -3.31
C ILE A 164 1.09 2.36 -4.71
N TYR A 165 0.71 3.62 -4.82
CA TYR A 165 0.29 4.23 -6.07
C TYR A 165 1.26 5.32 -6.53
N ALA A 166 1.36 5.49 -7.85
CA ALA A 166 2.00 6.65 -8.43
C ALA A 166 1.17 7.91 -8.18
N GLU A 167 1.85 9.04 -8.12
CA GLU A 167 1.28 10.35 -7.82
C GLU A 167 0.11 10.74 -8.74
N THR A 168 0.16 10.36 -10.00
CA THR A 168 -0.82 10.73 -11.01
C THR A 168 -1.93 9.70 -11.23
N TYR A 169 -1.85 8.55 -10.57
CA TYR A 169 -2.76 7.42 -10.81
C TYR A 169 -4.24 7.81 -10.68
N TRP A 170 -4.58 8.47 -9.57
CA TRP A 170 -5.97 8.84 -9.30
C TRP A 170 -6.47 9.98 -10.15
N GLN A 171 -5.65 10.97 -10.44
CA GLN A 171 -6.02 12.08 -11.32
C GLN A 171 -6.38 11.57 -12.72
N GLU A 172 -5.65 10.57 -13.19
CA GLU A 172 -5.90 9.96 -14.49
C GLU A 172 -7.12 9.03 -14.48
N ALA A 173 -7.35 8.30 -13.41
CA ALA A 173 -8.51 7.44 -13.23
C ALA A 173 -9.82 8.23 -13.15
N GLU A 174 -9.83 9.39 -12.47
CA GLU A 174 -10.99 10.27 -12.39
C GLU A 174 -11.35 10.95 -13.70
N GLN A 175 -10.37 11.11 -14.62
CA GLN A 175 -10.57 11.72 -15.92
C GLN A 175 -10.98 10.72 -17.01
N ALA A 176 -10.89 9.44 -16.70
CA ALA A 176 -11.27 8.36 -17.61
C ALA A 176 -12.74 8.01 -17.48
#